data_52b315ad942847877afd4d6918e38a2f
#
_entry.id   52b315ad942847877afd4d6918e38a2f
#
_cell.length_a   1.000
_cell.length_b   1.000
_cell.length_c   1.000
_cell.angle_alpha   90.00
_cell.angle_beta   90.00
_cell.angle_gamma   90.00
#
_symmetry.space_group_name_H-M   'P 1'
#
loop_
_entity.id
_entity.type
_entity.pdbx_description
1 polymer ?
#
loop_
_entity_poly.entity_id
_entity_poly.type
_entity_poly.pdbx_seq_one_letter_code
_entity_poly.pdbx_strand_id
1 'polypeptide(L)'
;MKRKMSRSTFLFGVGGAAALASLRLQGSEAAQTGRRNVLWVIDDDHPQYMMDSMPVARHKIRDLGTNFISGSTDIPLCGPARVSLLTGLSVTTHECDTNGTWPKFEGSPRKLGERTVARHLKDAGYTTGHFGKYINAHSKARSVPPYWDRWCETLGDGSDTVGDATTPNRANVDGVITDLLPGILSAWSAERCAEFVRARAGSPWFAQYCPTIPHFPYTPSASSEHLYDGAKRRVPSINEANMSDKPKWMRDLPRIKAQAEFEGKKEELADLDRYGLRPILAALEATSQLANTVIFFTSDNGYLHGEHHLRAKDKPYWECSEVPFFVRGPGVKSGVTRTALVNHTDLMPTTCAIAGIRSSSLDVDGRSMLTNFGRRNFSGWRKRMLVSGSNDVGPEMNPGGSNDPSGRWWLLREGRTAFILRENGTKELYRMKWDPYQERSKARGAKRALIERLTDTVKAMRAAGGQTRRRLEEAP
;
A
#
# COMPACT_ATOMS: atom_id res chain seq x y z
N MET A 1 47.19 -74.94 22.68
CA MET A 1 48.60 -74.50 22.94
C MET A 1 48.67 -73.00 22.68
N LYS A 2 49.15 -72.32 23.67
CA LYS A 2 49.32 -70.86 23.69
C LYS A 2 50.44 -70.41 22.77
N ARG A 3 50.34 -69.28 22.09
CA ARG A 3 51.45 -68.37 21.91
C ARG A 3 50.95 -66.89 21.73
N LYS A 4 51.37 -66.08 22.64
CA LYS A 4 51.41 -64.64 22.61
C LYS A 4 52.51 -64.11 21.68
N MET A 5 52.25 -63.00 20.97
CA MET A 5 53.30 -62.02 20.58
C MET A 5 52.54 -60.72 20.24
N SER A 6 52.72 -59.74 20.93
CA SER A 6 53.70 -58.65 21.05
C SER A 6 53.34 -57.42 20.19
N ARG A 7 53.17 -56.34 20.90
CA ARG A 7 52.93 -54.96 20.39
C ARG A 7 54.17 -54.46 19.64
N SER A 8 53.93 -53.78 18.55
CA SER A 8 54.89 -52.82 18.00
C SER A 8 54.08 -51.56 17.62
N THR A 9 54.42 -50.46 18.25
CA THR A 9 53.95 -49.11 18.10
C THR A 9 54.52 -48.54 16.80
N PHE A 10 53.66 -47.95 15.97
CA PHE A 10 54.09 -47.00 14.96
C PHE A 10 53.22 -45.76 15.05
N LEU A 11 53.83 -44.68 15.56
CA LEU A 11 53.37 -43.35 15.50
C LEU A 11 53.56 -42.85 14.05
N PHE A 12 52.49 -42.50 13.37
CA PHE A 12 52.55 -41.55 12.26
C PHE A 12 51.35 -40.60 12.35
N GLY A 13 51.67 -39.36 12.17
CA GLY A 13 51.00 -38.11 12.35
C GLY A 13 49.51 -38.00 12.04
N VAL A 14 48.77 -37.58 13.04
CA VAL A 14 47.46 -37.02 12.92
C VAL A 14 47.65 -35.52 12.69
N GLY A 15 47.61 -35.10 11.46
CA GLY A 15 47.69 -33.72 11.06
C GLY A 15 46.98 -33.50 9.73
N GLY A 16 45.64 -33.54 9.71
CA GLY A 16 44.98 -33.32 8.43
C GLY A 16 43.47 -33.40 8.39
N ALA A 17 42.79 -33.65 9.50
CA ALA A 17 41.34 -33.85 9.47
C ALA A 17 40.51 -32.84 10.29
N ALA A 18 41.13 -31.81 10.84
CA ALA A 18 40.43 -30.80 11.67
C ALA A 18 40.26 -29.44 10.98
N ALA A 19 40.61 -29.26 9.71
CA ALA A 19 40.54 -27.98 8.99
C ALA A 19 39.38 -27.91 7.97
N LEU A 20 38.53 -28.92 7.85
CA LEU A 20 37.41 -28.93 6.90
C LEU A 20 36.02 -28.84 7.53
N ALA A 21 35.92 -28.69 8.84
CA ALA A 21 34.62 -28.57 9.52
C ALA A 21 34.28 -27.14 10.02
N SER A 22 35.07 -26.13 9.67
CA SER A 22 34.83 -24.74 10.08
C SER A 22 34.67 -23.75 8.92
N LEU A 23 34.46 -24.19 7.71
CA LEU A 23 33.82 -23.41 6.66
C LEU A 23 32.29 -23.44 6.87
N ARG A 24 31.84 -23.19 8.09
CA ARG A 24 30.54 -22.55 8.26
C ARG A 24 30.65 -21.27 7.49
N LEU A 25 29.81 -21.16 6.50
CA LEU A 25 29.34 -19.92 5.93
C LEU A 25 29.04 -18.90 7.05
N GLN A 26 30.05 -18.27 7.57
CA GLN A 26 29.96 -16.91 8.04
C GLN A 26 29.67 -16.12 6.75
N GLY A 27 28.39 -16.16 6.31
CA GLY A 27 27.85 -15.06 5.56
C GLY A 27 28.21 -13.84 6.36
N SER A 28 29.19 -13.12 5.89
CA SER A 28 29.61 -11.87 6.49
C SER A 28 28.37 -11.00 6.63
N GLU A 29 27.86 -10.85 7.85
CA GLU A 29 27.30 -9.60 8.30
C GLU A 29 28.45 -8.56 8.29
N ALA A 30 29.07 -8.37 7.14
CA ALA A 30 29.67 -7.12 6.80
C ALA A 30 28.47 -6.15 6.85
N ALA A 31 28.33 -5.46 7.97
CA ALA A 31 27.45 -4.33 8.08
C ALA A 31 27.70 -3.50 6.84
N GLN A 32 26.79 -3.61 5.86
CA GLN A 32 26.82 -2.77 4.70
C GLN A 32 26.60 -1.36 5.23
N THR A 33 27.70 -0.64 5.40
CA THR A 33 27.73 0.78 5.77
C THR A 33 27.14 1.66 4.68
N GLY A 34 26.49 1.04 3.68
CA GLY A 34 25.81 1.65 2.54
C GLY A 34 24.35 1.97 2.82
N ARG A 35 23.88 3.03 2.22
CA ARG A 35 22.48 3.44 2.19
C ARG A 35 21.65 2.33 1.53
N ARG A 36 20.47 2.03 2.08
CA ARG A 36 19.56 0.99 1.56
C ARG A 36 18.76 1.52 0.39
N ASN A 37 18.52 0.68 -0.60
CA ASN A 37 17.55 0.97 -1.66
C ASN A 37 16.13 0.89 -1.10
N VAL A 38 15.20 1.63 -1.71
CA VAL A 38 13.78 1.56 -1.35
C VAL A 38 12.94 1.38 -2.61
N LEU A 39 12.10 0.35 -2.61
CA LEU A 39 11.09 0.09 -3.62
C LEU A 39 9.70 0.23 -3.01
N TRP A 40 8.87 1.11 -3.57
CA TRP A 40 7.44 1.13 -3.33
C TRP A 40 6.73 0.41 -4.48
N VAL A 41 5.84 -0.51 -4.14
CA VAL A 41 4.87 -1.12 -5.03
C VAL A 41 3.50 -0.68 -4.54
N ILE A 42 2.81 0.12 -5.33
CA ILE A 42 1.51 0.71 -4.96
C ILE A 42 0.54 0.42 -6.11
N ASP A 43 -0.29 -0.58 -5.95
CA ASP A 43 -1.35 -0.89 -6.92
C ASP A 43 -2.61 -0.03 -6.71
N ASP A 44 -3.63 -0.23 -7.53
CA ASP A 44 -4.80 0.65 -7.60
C ASP A 44 -6.09 -0.15 -7.32
N ASP A 45 -6.88 0.28 -6.34
CA ASP A 45 -8.17 -0.34 -6.01
C ASP A 45 -8.10 -1.79 -5.48
N HIS A 46 -7.08 -2.16 -4.72
CA HIS A 46 -6.88 -3.53 -4.24
C HIS A 46 -7.37 -3.74 -2.80
N PRO A 47 -8.52 -4.40 -2.58
CA PRO A 47 -8.98 -4.76 -1.26
C PRO A 47 -8.07 -5.79 -0.60
N GLN A 48 -7.80 -5.64 0.69
CA GLN A 48 -6.88 -6.50 1.43
C GLN A 48 -7.21 -8.01 1.31
N TYR A 49 -8.49 -8.36 1.19
CA TYR A 49 -8.93 -9.76 1.14
C TYR A 49 -8.67 -10.47 -0.21
N MET A 50 -8.24 -9.75 -1.27
CA MET A 50 -7.97 -10.33 -2.59
C MET A 50 -6.52 -10.81 -2.80
N MET A 51 -5.68 -10.75 -1.78
CA MET A 51 -4.28 -11.17 -1.85
C MET A 51 -4.04 -12.64 -2.26
N ASP A 52 -5.06 -13.49 -2.24
CA ASP A 52 -4.96 -14.88 -2.68
C ASP A 52 -4.64 -15.02 -4.18
N SER A 53 -4.93 -14.00 -4.98
CA SER A 53 -4.59 -13.95 -6.41
C SER A 53 -3.12 -13.60 -6.71
N MET A 54 -2.33 -13.25 -5.69
CA MET A 54 -0.95 -12.78 -5.82
C MET A 54 0.05 -13.68 -5.05
N PRO A 55 0.34 -14.90 -5.52
CA PRO A 55 1.25 -15.82 -4.83
C PRO A 55 2.69 -15.28 -4.71
N VAL A 56 3.22 -14.55 -5.71
CA VAL A 56 4.57 -13.97 -5.64
C VAL A 56 4.64 -12.90 -4.57
N ALA A 57 3.70 -11.95 -4.55
CA ALA A 57 3.62 -10.92 -3.52
C ALA A 57 3.52 -11.55 -2.12
N ARG A 58 2.69 -12.59 -1.97
CA ARG A 58 2.54 -13.31 -0.71
C ARG A 58 3.82 -13.99 -0.27
N HIS A 59 4.40 -14.85 -1.11
CA HIS A 59 5.54 -15.68 -0.71
C HIS A 59 6.86 -14.91 -0.71
N LYS A 60 7.05 -13.95 -1.62
CA LYS A 60 8.31 -13.23 -1.75
C LYS A 60 8.37 -11.92 -0.97
N ILE A 61 7.21 -11.31 -0.61
CA ILE A 61 7.19 -10.03 0.14
C ILE A 61 6.56 -10.24 1.51
N ARG A 62 5.28 -10.65 1.57
CA ARG A 62 4.54 -10.77 2.83
C ARG A 62 5.16 -11.79 3.79
N ASP A 63 5.38 -13.03 3.33
CA ASP A 63 5.80 -14.14 4.18
C ASP A 63 7.28 -14.03 4.59
N LEU A 64 8.10 -13.33 3.81
CA LEU A 64 9.49 -13.00 4.11
C LEU A 64 9.68 -11.61 4.75
N GLY A 65 8.60 -10.95 5.12
CA GLY A 65 8.56 -9.64 5.71
C GLY A 65 7.60 -9.52 6.89
N THR A 66 7.12 -8.33 7.11
CA THR A 66 6.07 -8.02 8.10
C THR A 66 4.77 -7.70 7.36
N ASN A 67 3.68 -8.36 7.77
CA ASN A 67 2.31 -8.10 7.30
C ASN A 67 1.57 -7.25 8.34
N PHE A 68 1.06 -6.08 7.95
CA PHE A 68 0.24 -5.22 8.79
C PHE A 68 -1.24 -5.40 8.41
N ILE A 69 -1.96 -6.22 9.17
CA ILE A 69 -3.38 -6.51 8.89
C ILE A 69 -4.34 -5.35 9.21
N SER A 70 -3.85 -4.30 9.84
CA SER A 70 -4.56 -3.04 10.05
C SER A 70 -3.88 -1.90 9.29
N GLY A 71 -3.26 -2.23 8.15
CA GLY A 71 -2.74 -1.26 7.20
C GLY A 71 -3.89 -0.54 6.50
N SER A 72 -3.82 0.78 6.42
CA SER A 72 -4.94 1.60 5.96
C SER A 72 -4.49 2.72 5.04
N THR A 73 -5.36 3.10 4.13
CA THR A 73 -5.27 4.39 3.45
C THR A 73 -5.64 5.53 4.40
N ASP A 74 -5.19 6.75 4.10
CA ASP A 74 -5.62 7.97 4.80
C ASP A 74 -7.00 8.45 4.30
N ILE A 75 -7.23 8.24 3.02
CA ILE A 75 -8.49 8.47 2.32
C ILE A 75 -8.63 7.41 1.22
N PRO A 76 -9.74 6.66 1.14
CA PRO A 76 -9.89 5.61 0.13
C PRO A 76 -10.33 6.19 -1.23
N LEU A 77 -9.46 7.02 -1.82
CA LEU A 77 -9.63 7.66 -3.11
C LEU A 77 -8.26 7.91 -3.74
N CYS A 78 -8.02 7.43 -4.95
CA CYS A 78 -6.70 7.32 -5.60
C CYS A 78 -5.85 8.59 -5.51
N GLY A 79 -6.30 9.71 -6.10
CA GLY A 79 -5.51 10.95 -6.15
C GLY A 79 -5.12 11.45 -4.76
N PRO A 80 -6.06 11.67 -3.85
CA PRO A 80 -5.79 12.07 -2.47
C PRO A 80 -4.86 11.12 -1.70
N ALA A 81 -5.09 9.80 -1.81
CA ALA A 81 -4.27 8.79 -1.16
C ALA A 81 -2.81 8.84 -1.64
N ARG A 82 -2.60 9.06 -2.95
CA ARG A 82 -1.25 9.20 -3.54
C ARG A 82 -0.55 10.46 -3.05
N VAL A 83 -1.27 11.56 -2.79
CA VAL A 83 -0.70 12.74 -2.14
C VAL A 83 -0.28 12.42 -0.71
N SER A 84 -1.11 11.71 0.07
CA SER A 84 -0.74 11.27 1.43
C SER A 84 0.50 10.40 1.45
N LEU A 85 0.62 9.43 0.51
CA LEU A 85 1.80 8.58 0.34
C LEU A 85 3.07 9.39 0.06
N LEU A 86 3.00 10.33 -0.90
CA LEU A 86 4.14 11.10 -1.35
C LEU A 86 4.64 12.13 -0.32
N THR A 87 3.73 12.73 0.45
CA THR A 87 4.03 13.86 1.33
C THR A 87 4.10 13.52 2.82
N GLY A 88 3.55 12.37 3.23
CA GLY A 88 3.39 12.01 4.64
C GLY A 88 2.38 12.89 5.38
N LEU A 89 1.60 13.69 4.66
CA LEU A 89 0.52 14.53 5.20
C LEU A 89 -0.82 13.80 5.08
N SER A 90 -1.73 14.02 6.01
CA SER A 90 -3.08 13.52 5.90
C SER A 90 -3.92 14.42 4.97
N VAL A 91 -5.02 13.88 4.45
CA VAL A 91 -5.93 14.63 3.59
C VAL A 91 -6.46 15.90 4.26
N THR A 92 -6.65 15.89 5.56
CA THR A 92 -7.06 17.08 6.33
C THR A 92 -5.97 18.15 6.42
N THR A 93 -4.73 17.81 6.11
CA THR A 93 -3.59 18.74 6.11
C THR A 93 -3.21 19.16 4.69
N HIS A 94 -3.15 18.25 3.73
CA HIS A 94 -2.79 18.59 2.34
C HIS A 94 -3.99 19.09 1.50
N GLU A 95 -5.24 18.88 1.94
CA GLU A 95 -6.49 19.42 1.37
C GLU A 95 -6.79 18.99 -0.08
N CYS A 96 -6.03 18.05 -0.64
CA CYS A 96 -6.32 17.42 -1.93
C CYS A 96 -7.29 16.28 -1.69
N ASP A 97 -8.59 16.50 -1.76
CA ASP A 97 -9.63 15.60 -1.28
C ASP A 97 -10.53 15.00 -2.39
N THR A 98 -10.22 15.26 -3.64
CA THR A 98 -10.97 14.77 -4.81
C THR A 98 -10.02 14.18 -5.88
N ASN A 99 -10.53 13.42 -6.85
CA ASN A 99 -9.72 12.91 -7.96
C ASN A 99 -9.29 13.98 -8.98
N GLY A 100 -9.83 15.19 -8.92
CA GLY A 100 -9.26 16.38 -9.57
C GLY A 100 -8.01 16.89 -8.86
N THR A 101 -7.12 16.00 -8.44
CA THR A 101 -6.09 16.25 -7.42
C THR A 101 -4.94 17.12 -7.91
N TRP A 102 -4.47 16.92 -9.15
CA TRP A 102 -3.23 17.55 -9.62
C TRP A 102 -3.24 19.08 -9.52
N PRO A 103 -4.26 19.81 -9.98
CA PRO A 103 -4.28 21.27 -9.86
C PRO A 103 -4.22 21.76 -8.41
N LYS A 104 -4.86 21.05 -7.47
CA LYS A 104 -4.78 21.36 -6.05
C LYS A 104 -3.40 21.08 -5.47
N PHE A 105 -2.76 20.00 -5.91
CA PHE A 105 -1.41 19.64 -5.50
C PHE A 105 -0.39 20.65 -5.99
N GLU A 106 -0.41 20.96 -7.29
CA GLU A 106 0.53 21.86 -7.95
C GLU A 106 0.37 23.31 -7.42
N GLY A 107 -0.88 23.80 -7.34
CA GLY A 107 -1.21 25.15 -6.85
C GLY A 107 -1.27 25.27 -5.33
N SER A 108 -0.91 24.26 -4.57
CA SER A 108 -1.04 24.29 -3.12
C SER A 108 -0.14 25.35 -2.48
N PRO A 109 -0.71 26.25 -1.61
CA PRO A 109 0.09 27.20 -0.86
C PRO A 109 1.12 26.53 0.07
N ARG A 110 0.93 25.25 0.37
CA ARG A 110 1.88 24.43 1.14
C ARG A 110 3.06 23.93 0.31
N LYS A 111 3.11 24.24 -1.01
CA LYS A 111 4.17 23.78 -1.93
C LYS A 111 4.36 22.26 -1.84
N LEU A 112 3.30 21.48 -2.03
CA LEU A 112 3.31 20.03 -1.82
C LEU A 112 4.37 19.31 -2.67
N GLY A 113 4.67 19.79 -3.88
CA GLY A 113 5.76 19.27 -4.72
C GLY A 113 7.13 19.30 -4.04
N GLU A 114 7.38 20.31 -3.22
CA GLU A 114 8.61 20.48 -2.44
C GLU A 114 8.66 19.60 -1.18
N ARG A 115 7.59 18.89 -0.87
CA ARG A 115 7.44 18.06 0.33
C ARG A 115 7.37 16.58 0.03
N THR A 116 7.57 16.20 -1.23
CA THR A 116 7.47 14.79 -1.63
C THR A 116 8.67 13.96 -1.16
N VAL A 117 8.45 12.67 -1.01
CA VAL A 117 9.53 11.71 -0.73
C VAL A 117 10.66 11.81 -1.76
N ALA A 118 10.33 12.03 -3.05
CA ALA A 118 11.32 12.19 -4.12
C ALA A 118 12.25 13.37 -3.86
N ARG A 119 11.71 14.54 -3.45
CA ARG A 119 12.51 15.70 -3.09
C ARG A 119 13.51 15.39 -1.96
N HIS A 120 13.03 14.82 -0.86
CA HIS A 120 13.88 14.55 0.29
C HIS A 120 14.97 13.51 -0.02
N LEU A 121 14.63 12.48 -0.81
CA LEU A 121 15.60 11.46 -1.19
C LEU A 121 16.62 11.98 -2.19
N LYS A 122 16.21 12.83 -3.13
CA LYS A 122 17.11 13.51 -4.05
C LYS A 122 18.15 14.34 -3.29
N ASP A 123 17.72 15.14 -2.33
CA ASP A 123 18.61 15.93 -1.47
C ASP A 123 19.55 15.04 -0.63
N ALA A 124 19.13 13.82 -0.30
CA ALA A 124 19.96 12.82 0.39
C ALA A 124 20.89 12.05 -0.58
N GLY A 125 20.93 12.38 -1.87
CA GLY A 125 21.81 11.77 -2.88
C GLY A 125 21.32 10.41 -3.39
N TYR A 126 20.01 10.15 -3.34
CA TYR A 126 19.39 9.00 -4.00
C TYR A 126 19.11 9.32 -5.47
N THR A 127 19.22 8.31 -6.33
CA THR A 127 18.62 8.36 -7.66
C THR A 127 17.14 7.94 -7.54
N THR A 128 16.24 8.73 -8.13
CA THR A 128 14.79 8.55 -7.98
C THR A 128 14.14 8.12 -9.30
N GLY A 129 13.23 7.15 -9.26
CA GLY A 129 12.48 6.66 -10.42
C GLY A 129 11.00 6.48 -10.14
N HIS A 130 10.16 6.89 -11.08
CA HIS A 130 8.72 6.69 -11.07
C HIS A 130 8.27 5.89 -12.29
N PHE A 131 7.39 4.89 -12.08
CA PHE A 131 6.95 3.94 -13.11
C PHE A 131 5.46 3.61 -12.95
N GLY A 132 4.63 4.06 -13.86
CA GLY A 132 3.18 3.83 -13.87
C GLY A 132 2.35 5.06 -13.52
N LYS A 133 1.25 4.89 -12.83
CA LYS A 133 0.30 5.95 -12.47
C LYS A 133 0.86 6.86 -11.37
N TYR A 134 0.80 8.17 -11.58
CA TYR A 134 1.18 9.16 -10.56
C TYR A 134 -0.03 9.66 -9.76
N ILE A 135 -0.24 10.96 -9.69
CA ILE A 135 -1.41 11.60 -9.05
C ILE A 135 -2.50 11.77 -10.10
N ASN A 136 -3.76 11.51 -9.74
CA ASN A 136 -4.89 11.68 -10.65
C ASN A 136 -4.92 13.09 -11.27
N ALA A 137 -5.25 13.16 -12.55
CA ALA A 137 -5.22 14.32 -13.43
C ALA A 137 -3.80 14.83 -13.79
N HIS A 138 -2.70 14.29 -13.28
CA HIS A 138 -1.35 14.66 -13.70
C HIS A 138 -1.08 14.28 -15.16
N SER A 139 -1.55 13.13 -15.62
CA SER A 139 -1.39 12.68 -17.02
C SER A 139 -1.85 13.70 -18.06
N LYS A 140 -2.76 14.62 -17.69
CA LYS A 140 -3.20 15.74 -18.55
C LYS A 140 -2.16 16.86 -18.62
N ALA A 141 -1.37 17.07 -17.58
CA ALA A 141 -0.31 18.09 -17.54
C ALA A 141 0.88 17.72 -18.41
N ARG A 142 1.14 16.41 -18.59
CA ARG A 142 2.25 15.87 -19.42
C ARG A 142 3.65 16.40 -19.04
N SER A 143 3.79 17.00 -17.88
CA SER A 143 5.06 17.47 -17.33
C SER A 143 5.79 16.33 -16.62
N VAL A 144 7.07 16.50 -16.37
CA VAL A 144 7.82 15.68 -15.41
C VAL A 144 7.88 16.45 -14.10
N PRO A 145 7.29 15.94 -13.02
CA PRO A 145 7.41 16.60 -11.73
C PRO A 145 8.87 16.68 -11.28
N PRO A 146 9.27 17.74 -10.57
CA PRO A 146 10.64 17.89 -10.13
C PRO A 146 11.07 16.73 -9.20
N TYR A 147 12.39 16.50 -9.13
CA TYR A 147 13.05 15.53 -8.24
C TYR A 147 12.97 14.07 -8.67
N TRP A 148 12.48 13.76 -9.89
CA TRP A 148 12.57 12.44 -10.50
C TRP A 148 13.69 12.39 -11.53
N ASP A 149 14.62 11.42 -11.41
CA ASP A 149 15.72 11.20 -12.35
C ASP A 149 15.31 10.31 -13.51
N ARG A 150 14.34 9.47 -13.29
CA ARG A 150 13.71 8.62 -14.29
C ARG A 150 12.19 8.73 -14.14
N TRP A 151 11.51 9.02 -15.23
CA TRP A 151 10.08 9.20 -15.28
C TRP A 151 9.47 8.33 -16.38
N CYS A 152 8.57 7.43 -16.02
CA CYS A 152 7.83 6.57 -16.93
C CYS A 152 6.37 6.50 -16.50
N GLU A 153 5.61 7.58 -16.72
CA GLU A 153 4.20 7.67 -16.36
C GLU A 153 3.32 7.07 -17.46
N THR A 154 2.43 6.16 -17.12
CA THR A 154 1.38 5.66 -18.03
C THR A 154 0.28 6.71 -18.17
N LEU A 155 -0.07 7.04 -19.42
CA LEU A 155 -1.07 8.05 -19.76
C LEU A 155 -2.36 7.35 -20.22
N GLY A 156 -3.06 6.74 -19.29
CA GLY A 156 -4.34 6.05 -19.55
C GLY A 156 -5.50 6.66 -18.78
N ASP A 157 -6.68 6.23 -19.10
CA ASP A 157 -7.94 6.54 -18.43
C ASP A 157 -8.18 5.66 -17.18
N GLY A 158 -7.22 4.82 -16.84
CA GLY A 158 -7.30 3.86 -15.75
C GLY A 158 -7.37 2.41 -16.21
N SER A 159 -7.52 2.15 -17.52
CA SER A 159 -7.44 0.79 -18.05
C SER A 159 -5.99 0.38 -18.28
N ASP A 160 -5.70 -0.89 -18.01
CA ASP A 160 -4.43 -1.53 -18.39
C ASP A 160 -4.55 -2.15 -19.80
N THR A 161 -5.55 -1.68 -20.56
CA THR A 161 -5.94 -2.22 -21.85
C THR A 161 -4.79 -2.27 -22.84
N VAL A 162 -4.77 -3.34 -23.57
CA VAL A 162 -4.05 -3.45 -24.83
C VAL A 162 -4.58 -2.37 -25.77
N GLY A 163 -3.82 -1.28 -25.94
CA GLY A 163 -4.13 -0.32 -26.99
C GLY A 163 -4.20 -1.07 -28.33
N ASP A 164 -5.20 -0.79 -29.14
CA ASP A 164 -5.22 -1.27 -30.52
C ASP A 164 -4.40 -0.34 -31.43
N ALA A 165 -4.29 -0.69 -32.69
CA ALA A 165 -3.56 0.10 -33.68
C ALA A 165 -4.18 1.50 -33.92
N THR A 166 -5.43 1.71 -33.49
CA THR A 166 -6.16 2.97 -33.68
C THR A 166 -6.11 3.87 -32.43
N THR A 167 -5.91 3.28 -31.26
CA THR A 167 -5.81 4.00 -29.97
C THR A 167 -4.65 3.42 -29.15
N PRO A 168 -3.40 3.73 -29.49
CA PRO A 168 -2.26 3.17 -28.79
C PRO A 168 -2.20 3.65 -27.35
N ASN A 169 -1.79 2.76 -26.44
CA ASN A 169 -1.38 3.15 -25.10
C ASN A 169 -0.22 4.15 -25.19
N ARG A 170 -0.19 5.14 -24.30
CA ARG A 170 0.84 6.16 -24.27
C ARG A 170 1.50 6.26 -22.91
N ALA A 171 2.74 6.68 -22.94
CA ALA A 171 3.49 7.02 -21.72
C ALA A 171 4.23 8.35 -21.88
N ASN A 172 4.46 9.01 -20.76
CA ASN A 172 5.42 10.10 -20.65
C ASN A 172 6.75 9.51 -20.17
N VAL A 173 7.71 9.42 -21.07
CA VAL A 173 9.06 8.92 -20.76
C VAL A 173 10.03 10.09 -20.71
N ASP A 174 10.42 10.50 -19.52
CA ASP A 174 11.34 11.61 -19.26
C ASP A 174 10.95 12.92 -19.99
N GLY A 175 9.64 13.20 -20.09
CA GLY A 175 9.09 14.38 -20.77
C GLY A 175 8.68 14.17 -22.22
N VAL A 176 9.00 13.00 -22.80
CA VAL A 176 8.60 12.65 -24.17
C VAL A 176 7.36 11.76 -24.15
N ILE A 177 6.29 12.22 -24.82
CA ILE A 177 5.09 11.41 -25.01
C ILE A 177 5.36 10.36 -26.08
N THR A 178 5.26 9.10 -25.70
CA THR A 178 5.60 7.95 -26.52
C THR A 178 4.37 7.05 -26.70
N ASP A 179 4.06 6.70 -27.92
CA ASP A 179 3.08 5.66 -28.22
C ASP A 179 3.70 4.28 -27.91
N LEU A 180 2.94 3.45 -27.22
CA LEU A 180 3.39 2.13 -26.81
C LEU A 180 2.83 1.07 -27.76
N LEU A 181 3.60 0.03 -27.99
CA LEU A 181 3.09 -1.16 -28.67
C LEU A 181 1.93 -1.77 -27.86
N PRO A 182 0.99 -2.46 -28.50
CA PRO A 182 -0.06 -3.19 -27.82
C PRO A 182 0.54 -4.12 -26.74
N GLY A 183 -0.01 -4.07 -25.54
CA GLY A 183 0.48 -4.86 -24.42
C GLY A 183 -0.06 -4.37 -23.08
N ILE A 184 0.29 -5.06 -22.02
CA ILE A 184 -0.13 -4.75 -20.66
C ILE A 184 0.70 -3.58 -20.15
N LEU A 185 0.07 -2.44 -19.84
CA LEU A 185 0.74 -1.22 -19.34
C LEU A 185 1.53 -1.47 -18.06
N SER A 186 0.98 -2.29 -17.15
CA SER A 186 1.66 -2.64 -15.90
C SER A 186 2.92 -3.48 -16.15
N ALA A 187 2.92 -4.35 -17.15
CA ALA A 187 4.12 -5.10 -17.55
C ALA A 187 5.18 -4.18 -18.17
N TRP A 188 4.76 -3.24 -19.02
CA TRP A 188 5.66 -2.25 -19.60
C TRP A 188 6.32 -1.39 -18.53
N SER A 189 5.55 -0.84 -17.61
CA SER A 189 6.08 -0.02 -16.52
C SER A 189 6.96 -0.81 -15.54
N ALA A 190 6.66 -2.10 -15.33
CA ALA A 190 7.47 -3.00 -14.53
C ALA A 190 8.85 -3.26 -15.16
N GLU A 191 8.90 -3.44 -16.49
CA GLU A 191 10.19 -3.63 -17.18
C GLU A 191 11.03 -2.35 -17.12
N ARG A 192 10.43 -1.15 -17.28
CA ARG A 192 11.14 0.13 -17.08
C ARG A 192 11.70 0.27 -15.66
N CYS A 193 10.93 -0.18 -14.65
CA CYS A 193 11.40 -0.25 -13.27
C CYS A 193 12.55 -1.24 -13.10
N ALA A 194 12.44 -2.43 -13.70
CA ALA A 194 13.49 -3.45 -13.66
C ALA A 194 14.79 -2.99 -14.35
N GLU A 195 14.69 -2.27 -15.49
CA GLU A 195 15.82 -1.63 -16.15
C GLU A 195 16.51 -0.59 -15.25
N PHE A 196 15.72 0.25 -14.60
CA PHE A 196 16.23 1.22 -13.63
C PHE A 196 16.99 0.53 -12.50
N VAL A 197 16.42 -0.55 -11.91
CA VAL A 197 17.08 -1.35 -10.88
C VAL A 197 18.41 -1.91 -11.35
N ARG A 198 18.46 -2.51 -12.56
CA ARG A 198 19.70 -3.03 -13.14
C ARG A 198 20.75 -1.94 -13.34
N ALA A 199 20.35 -0.78 -13.84
CA ALA A 199 21.24 0.34 -14.13
C ALA A 199 21.78 1.05 -12.88
N ARG A 200 21.22 0.80 -11.70
CA ARG A 200 21.58 1.48 -10.44
C ARG A 200 22.23 0.55 -9.41
N ALA A 201 22.76 -0.59 -9.84
CA ALA A 201 23.54 -1.45 -8.98
C ALA A 201 24.75 -0.68 -8.41
N GLY A 202 24.94 -0.73 -7.09
CA GLY A 202 26.06 -0.07 -6.40
C GLY A 202 25.79 1.40 -5.96
N SER A 203 24.65 1.99 -6.27
CA SER A 203 24.27 3.34 -5.83
C SER A 203 22.91 3.31 -5.12
N PRO A 204 22.66 4.16 -4.11
CA PRO A 204 21.36 4.19 -3.44
C PRO A 204 20.29 4.77 -4.38
N TRP A 205 19.14 4.10 -4.43
CA TRP A 205 18.02 4.52 -5.25
C TRP A 205 16.67 4.34 -4.53
N PHE A 206 15.71 5.11 -4.99
CA PHE A 206 14.29 5.00 -4.68
C PHE A 206 13.51 4.78 -5.96
N ALA A 207 12.71 3.74 -6.02
CA ALA A 207 11.79 3.48 -7.12
C ALA A 207 10.36 3.38 -6.59
N GLN A 208 9.43 4.01 -7.31
CA GLN A 208 8.00 3.92 -7.10
C GLN A 208 7.38 3.24 -8.31
N TYR A 209 7.00 1.97 -8.17
CA TYR A 209 6.25 1.21 -9.17
C TYR A 209 4.76 1.27 -8.82
N CYS A 210 3.98 1.91 -9.68
CA CYS A 210 2.56 2.18 -9.50
C CYS A 210 1.75 1.69 -10.69
N PRO A 211 1.47 0.37 -10.78
CA PRO A 211 0.60 -0.16 -11.82
C PRO A 211 -0.81 0.43 -11.70
N THR A 212 -1.53 0.48 -12.83
CA THR A 212 -2.91 0.93 -12.86
C THR A 212 -3.88 -0.16 -12.40
N ILE A 213 -3.52 -1.42 -12.64
CA ILE A 213 -4.34 -2.58 -12.22
C ILE A 213 -4.26 -2.80 -10.70
N PRO A 214 -5.34 -3.32 -10.11
CA PRO A 214 -6.58 -3.81 -10.71
C PRO A 214 -7.73 -2.76 -10.74
N HIS A 215 -7.47 -1.58 -11.31
CA HIS A 215 -8.50 -0.54 -11.51
C HIS A 215 -9.38 -0.88 -12.72
N PHE A 216 -10.68 -0.59 -12.61
CA PHE A 216 -11.61 -0.70 -13.74
C PHE A 216 -11.20 0.17 -14.95
N PRO A 217 -11.47 -0.24 -16.21
CA PRO A 217 -12.08 -1.50 -16.66
C PRO A 217 -11.13 -2.69 -16.55
N TYR A 218 -11.68 -3.87 -16.24
CA TYR A 218 -10.89 -5.09 -16.09
C TYR A 218 -10.61 -5.72 -17.45
N THR A 219 -9.34 -5.81 -17.80
CA THR A 219 -8.87 -6.34 -19.09
C THR A 219 -7.68 -7.26 -18.87
N PRO A 220 -7.91 -8.41 -18.21
CA PRO A 220 -6.84 -9.36 -17.94
C PRO A 220 -6.21 -9.88 -19.23
N SER A 221 -4.97 -10.32 -19.15
CA SER A 221 -4.32 -11.01 -20.26
C SER A 221 -4.99 -12.34 -20.58
N ALA A 222 -4.86 -12.82 -21.81
CA ALA A 222 -5.37 -14.14 -22.21
C ALA A 222 -4.86 -15.30 -21.32
N SER A 223 -3.77 -15.12 -20.60
CA SER A 223 -3.23 -16.13 -19.66
C SER A 223 -3.85 -16.06 -18.28
N SER A 224 -4.57 -14.99 -17.95
CA SER A 224 -5.24 -14.80 -16.67
C SER A 224 -6.76 -14.76 -16.79
N GLU A 225 -7.28 -14.49 -17.98
CA GLU A 225 -8.70 -14.58 -18.33
C GLU A 225 -9.26 -15.97 -17.95
N HIS A 226 -10.40 -15.99 -17.29
CA HIS A 226 -11.06 -17.20 -16.78
C HIS A 226 -10.38 -17.94 -15.61
N LEU A 227 -9.26 -17.46 -15.07
CA LEU A 227 -8.61 -18.11 -13.91
C LEU A 227 -9.49 -18.12 -12.66
N TYR A 228 -10.42 -17.18 -12.56
CA TYR A 228 -11.24 -16.99 -11.38
C TYR A 228 -12.74 -17.09 -11.65
N ASP A 229 -13.14 -17.68 -12.77
CA ASP A 229 -14.55 -17.95 -13.09
C ASP A 229 -15.22 -18.73 -11.94
N GLY A 230 -16.36 -18.23 -11.46
CA GLY A 230 -17.08 -18.81 -10.34
C GLY A 230 -16.40 -18.63 -8.98
N ALA A 231 -15.37 -17.79 -8.87
CA ALA A 231 -14.69 -17.52 -7.60
C ALA A 231 -15.67 -16.98 -6.55
N LYS A 232 -15.70 -17.62 -5.39
CA LYS A 232 -16.64 -17.26 -4.33
C LYS A 232 -16.18 -16.03 -3.58
N ARG A 233 -17.02 -15.02 -3.51
CA ARG A 233 -16.85 -13.87 -2.63
C ARG A 233 -17.18 -14.30 -1.19
N ARG A 234 -16.16 -14.46 -0.36
CA ARG A 234 -16.31 -15.01 1.00
C ARG A 234 -16.28 -13.93 2.08
N VAL A 235 -16.75 -12.74 1.77
CA VAL A 235 -16.82 -11.63 2.71
C VAL A 235 -18.26 -11.51 3.20
N PRO A 236 -18.55 -11.67 4.51
CA PRO A 236 -19.92 -11.70 5.06
C PRO A 236 -20.73 -10.44 4.78
N SER A 237 -20.09 -9.26 4.71
CA SER A 237 -20.72 -7.98 4.40
C SER A 237 -21.25 -7.87 2.97
N ILE A 238 -20.90 -8.80 2.06
CA ILE A 238 -21.42 -8.79 0.68
C ILE A 238 -22.93 -9.03 0.68
N ASN A 239 -23.65 -8.02 0.23
CA ASN A 239 -25.13 -8.04 0.18
C ASN A 239 -25.73 -8.53 1.48
N GLU A 240 -25.22 -8.04 2.63
CA GLU A 240 -25.65 -8.45 3.96
C GLU A 240 -27.19 -8.41 4.08
N ALA A 241 -27.76 -9.42 4.76
CA ALA A 241 -29.21 -9.58 4.81
C ALA A 241 -29.90 -8.55 5.73
N ASN A 242 -29.18 -8.04 6.74
CA ASN A 242 -29.75 -7.13 7.73
C ASN A 242 -29.11 -5.76 7.68
N MET A 243 -29.77 -4.84 7.00
CA MET A 243 -29.36 -3.44 6.88
C MET A 243 -30.00 -2.50 7.90
N SER A 244 -30.75 -3.02 8.90
CA SER A 244 -31.57 -2.22 9.82
C SER A 244 -30.75 -1.28 10.72
N ASP A 245 -29.50 -1.60 10.99
CA ASP A 245 -28.57 -0.82 11.82
C ASP A 245 -27.75 0.20 11.02
N LYS A 246 -27.81 0.11 9.69
CA LYS A 246 -27.11 1.05 8.79
C LYS A 246 -27.82 2.42 8.71
N PRO A 247 -27.17 3.46 8.17
CA PRO A 247 -27.81 4.72 7.84
C PRO A 247 -29.06 4.54 6.98
N LYS A 248 -30.05 5.40 7.17
CA LYS A 248 -31.38 5.26 6.51
C LYS A 248 -31.25 5.09 4.99
N TRP A 249 -30.39 5.87 4.34
CA TRP A 249 -30.20 5.87 2.89
C TRP A 249 -29.63 4.53 2.36
N MET A 250 -28.90 3.76 3.20
CA MET A 250 -28.35 2.46 2.81
C MET A 250 -29.37 1.31 2.89
N ARG A 251 -30.41 1.45 3.74
CA ARG A 251 -31.33 0.33 4.02
C ARG A 251 -32.15 -0.08 2.80
N ASP A 252 -32.41 0.88 1.92
CA ASP A 252 -33.24 0.70 0.73
C ASP A 252 -32.40 0.43 -0.53
N LEU A 253 -31.07 0.33 -0.40
CA LEU A 253 -30.20 0.03 -1.51
C LEU A 253 -30.42 -1.41 -2.04
N PRO A 254 -30.48 -1.61 -3.37
CA PRO A 254 -30.57 -2.93 -3.94
C PRO A 254 -29.25 -3.71 -3.72
N ARG A 255 -29.37 -5.03 -3.76
CA ARG A 255 -28.19 -5.91 -3.77
C ARG A 255 -27.38 -5.72 -5.05
N ILE A 256 -26.07 -5.69 -4.92
CA ILE A 256 -25.13 -5.45 -6.02
C ILE A 256 -24.73 -6.78 -6.69
N LYS A 257 -24.88 -6.85 -8.00
CA LYS A 257 -24.38 -7.95 -8.83
C LYS A 257 -23.00 -7.56 -9.36
N ALA A 258 -21.93 -7.90 -8.65
CA ALA A 258 -20.56 -7.54 -9.01
C ALA A 258 -19.65 -8.78 -9.16
N GLN A 259 -20.20 -9.92 -9.59
CA GLN A 259 -19.41 -11.15 -9.71
C GLN A 259 -18.32 -11.02 -10.78
N ALA A 260 -18.67 -10.57 -12.00
CA ALA A 260 -17.71 -10.39 -13.07
C ALA A 260 -16.62 -9.37 -12.74
N GLU A 261 -16.97 -8.28 -12.03
CA GLU A 261 -15.96 -7.32 -11.56
C GLU A 261 -14.98 -7.92 -10.55
N PHE A 262 -15.52 -8.73 -9.64
CA PHE A 262 -14.71 -9.43 -8.65
C PHE A 262 -13.74 -10.42 -9.29
N GLU A 263 -14.21 -11.18 -10.30
CA GLU A 263 -13.40 -12.13 -11.06
C GLU A 263 -12.34 -11.40 -11.87
N GLY A 264 -12.72 -10.43 -12.70
CA GLY A 264 -11.79 -9.65 -13.51
C GLY A 264 -10.71 -8.93 -12.68
N LYS A 265 -11.08 -8.39 -11.52
CA LYS A 265 -10.10 -7.81 -10.59
C LYS A 265 -9.09 -8.84 -10.08
N LYS A 266 -9.51 -10.05 -9.78
CA LYS A 266 -8.61 -11.14 -9.36
C LYS A 266 -7.68 -11.60 -10.49
N GLU A 267 -8.18 -11.60 -11.71
CA GLU A 267 -7.40 -11.93 -12.92
C GLU A 267 -6.33 -10.88 -13.18
N GLU A 268 -6.64 -9.59 -13.08
CA GLU A 268 -5.65 -8.53 -13.17
C GLU A 268 -4.63 -8.55 -12.03
N LEU A 269 -5.02 -8.92 -10.81
CA LEU A 269 -4.08 -9.14 -9.72
C LEU A 269 -3.12 -10.30 -10.02
N ALA A 270 -3.57 -11.35 -10.70
CA ALA A 270 -2.69 -12.43 -11.16
C ALA A 270 -1.71 -11.94 -12.24
N ASP A 271 -2.14 -11.05 -13.14
CA ASP A 271 -1.27 -10.41 -14.11
C ASP A 271 -0.25 -9.49 -13.44
N LEU A 272 -0.67 -8.69 -12.45
CA LEU A 272 0.24 -7.87 -11.67
C LEU A 272 1.32 -8.72 -10.96
N ASP A 273 0.92 -9.83 -10.38
CA ASP A 273 1.84 -10.74 -9.71
C ASP A 273 2.86 -11.35 -10.69
N ARG A 274 2.39 -11.74 -11.88
CA ARG A 274 3.19 -12.40 -12.91
C ARG A 274 4.05 -11.45 -13.73
N TYR A 275 3.44 -10.38 -14.25
CA TYR A 275 4.06 -9.48 -15.22
C TYR A 275 4.57 -8.17 -14.60
N GLY A 276 4.05 -7.80 -13.43
CA GLY A 276 4.48 -6.62 -12.68
C GLY A 276 5.59 -6.93 -11.67
N LEU A 277 5.31 -7.74 -10.67
CA LEU A 277 6.24 -7.98 -9.57
C LEU A 277 7.43 -8.85 -9.93
N ARG A 278 7.18 -9.94 -10.66
CA ARG A 278 8.21 -10.96 -10.95
C ARG A 278 9.42 -10.37 -11.69
N PRO A 279 9.29 -9.55 -12.75
CA PRO A 279 10.43 -8.93 -13.44
C PRO A 279 11.27 -8.05 -12.52
N ILE A 280 10.63 -7.25 -11.66
CA ILE A 280 11.33 -6.35 -10.74
C ILE A 280 12.10 -7.14 -9.68
N LEU A 281 11.47 -8.18 -9.08
CA LEU A 281 12.14 -9.04 -8.11
C LEU A 281 13.29 -9.81 -8.75
N ALA A 282 13.13 -10.30 -9.98
CA ALA A 282 14.19 -10.97 -10.73
C ALA A 282 15.39 -10.03 -11.02
N ALA A 283 15.13 -8.76 -11.34
CA ALA A 283 16.18 -7.75 -11.51
C ALA A 283 16.95 -7.50 -10.20
N LEU A 284 16.26 -7.42 -9.07
CA LEU A 284 16.88 -7.29 -7.74
C LEU A 284 17.74 -8.51 -7.38
N GLU A 285 17.26 -9.72 -7.68
CA GLU A 285 18.00 -10.97 -7.45
C GLU A 285 19.23 -11.06 -8.35
N ALA A 286 19.08 -10.83 -9.66
CA ALA A 286 20.15 -10.92 -10.65
C ALA A 286 21.30 -9.93 -10.41
N THR A 287 21.00 -8.78 -9.81
CA THR A 287 21.98 -7.73 -9.49
C THR A 287 22.42 -7.75 -8.02
N SER A 288 22.04 -8.79 -7.25
CA SER A 288 22.37 -8.96 -5.83
C SER A 288 21.89 -7.77 -4.94
N GLN A 289 20.90 -7.01 -5.39
CA GLN A 289 20.41 -5.84 -4.66
C GLN A 289 19.27 -6.17 -3.69
N LEU A 290 18.64 -7.36 -3.81
CA LEU A 290 17.47 -7.73 -3.00
C LEU A 290 17.75 -7.67 -1.48
N ALA A 291 18.95 -8.11 -1.06
CA ALA A 291 19.36 -8.09 0.35
C ALA A 291 19.57 -6.67 0.90
N ASN A 292 19.78 -5.66 0.03
CA ASN A 292 19.95 -4.25 0.41
C ASN A 292 18.73 -3.39 0.08
N THR A 293 17.60 -3.98 -0.31
CA THR A 293 16.40 -3.24 -0.70
C THR A 293 15.28 -3.43 0.32
N VAL A 294 14.72 -2.31 0.80
CA VAL A 294 13.45 -2.33 1.56
C VAL A 294 12.30 -2.18 0.57
N ILE A 295 11.41 -3.16 0.55
CA ILE A 295 10.25 -3.22 -0.32
C ILE A 295 9.00 -2.97 0.50
N PHE A 296 8.23 -1.95 0.13
CA PHE A 296 6.87 -1.71 0.60
C PHE A 296 5.90 -2.15 -0.48
N PHE A 297 4.90 -2.92 -0.11
CA PHE A 297 3.78 -3.28 -0.95
C PHE A 297 2.49 -2.80 -0.30
N THR A 298 1.72 -1.99 -1.02
CA THR A 298 0.40 -1.52 -0.60
C THR A 298 -0.46 -1.18 -1.82
N SER A 299 -1.74 -0.86 -1.61
CA SER A 299 -2.63 -0.25 -2.59
C SER A 299 -2.93 1.19 -2.20
N ASP A 300 -3.33 2.02 -3.16
CA ASP A 300 -3.75 3.38 -2.84
C ASP A 300 -5.10 3.43 -2.11
N ASN A 301 -6.01 2.51 -2.42
CA ASN A 301 -7.26 2.26 -1.69
C ASN A 301 -7.77 0.84 -1.94
N GLY A 302 -8.73 0.42 -1.12
CA GLY A 302 -9.52 -0.77 -1.36
C GLY A 302 -10.73 -0.49 -2.25
N TYR A 303 -11.64 -1.47 -2.35
CA TYR A 303 -12.81 -1.40 -3.23
C TYR A 303 -13.95 -2.29 -2.73
N LEU A 304 -15.19 -1.89 -2.97
CA LEU A 304 -16.42 -2.61 -2.61
C LEU A 304 -17.04 -3.28 -3.84
N HIS A 305 -17.39 -4.56 -3.69
CA HIS A 305 -18.04 -5.37 -4.72
C HIS A 305 -19.43 -5.85 -4.27
N GLY A 306 -20.16 -5.01 -3.55
CA GLY A 306 -21.47 -5.33 -2.99
C GLY A 306 -21.49 -5.43 -1.47
N GLU A 307 -20.39 -5.21 -0.79
CA GLU A 307 -20.35 -5.11 0.66
C GLU A 307 -21.25 -3.96 1.11
N HIS A 308 -22.09 -4.21 2.11
CA HIS A 308 -23.10 -3.27 2.60
C HIS A 308 -24.05 -2.72 1.52
N HIS A 309 -24.29 -3.49 0.44
CA HIS A 309 -25.00 -3.03 -0.76
C HIS A 309 -24.34 -1.82 -1.44
N LEU A 310 -23.01 -1.67 -1.29
CA LEU A 310 -22.24 -0.59 -1.88
C LEU A 310 -21.27 -1.12 -2.95
N ARG A 311 -20.82 -0.23 -3.82
CA ARG A 311 -19.83 -0.49 -4.87
C ARG A 311 -18.81 0.62 -4.90
N ALA A 312 -17.66 0.36 -5.51
CA ALA A 312 -16.56 1.30 -5.68
C ALA A 312 -15.86 1.67 -4.37
N LYS A 313 -15.43 2.87 -4.22
CA LYS A 313 -14.54 3.35 -3.15
C LYS A 313 -15.07 4.60 -2.48
N ASP A 314 -14.24 5.25 -1.64
CA ASP A 314 -14.63 6.42 -0.83
C ASP A 314 -15.81 6.14 0.12
N LYS A 315 -15.76 4.99 0.79
CA LYS A 315 -16.73 4.60 1.81
C LYS A 315 -16.02 4.21 3.12
N PRO A 316 -16.67 4.43 4.30
CA PRO A 316 -16.02 4.26 5.61
C PRO A 316 -15.96 2.82 6.10
N TYR A 317 -15.90 1.86 5.20
CA TYR A 317 -15.85 0.44 5.52
C TYR A 317 -14.47 -0.13 5.28
N TRP A 318 -14.13 -1.23 6.00
CA TRP A 318 -12.77 -1.75 6.01
C TRP A 318 -12.31 -2.21 4.63
N GLU A 319 -13.22 -2.73 3.80
CA GLU A 319 -12.89 -3.20 2.44
C GLU A 319 -12.41 -2.06 1.52
N CYS A 320 -12.83 -0.83 1.82
CA CYS A 320 -12.36 0.38 1.17
C CYS A 320 -11.11 0.97 1.81
N SER A 321 -11.06 0.97 3.14
CA SER A 321 -10.07 1.71 3.92
C SER A 321 -8.85 0.90 4.32
N GLU A 322 -8.98 -0.42 4.50
CA GLU A 322 -7.85 -1.31 4.80
C GLU A 322 -7.35 -1.96 3.50
N VAL A 323 -6.04 -1.82 3.28
CA VAL A 323 -5.35 -2.24 2.07
C VAL A 323 -4.27 -3.27 2.41
N PRO A 324 -3.78 -4.08 1.46
CA PRO A 324 -2.56 -4.83 1.67
C PRO A 324 -1.44 -3.91 2.14
N PHE A 325 -0.71 -4.28 3.18
CA PHE A 325 0.38 -3.45 3.67
C PHE A 325 1.51 -4.36 4.18
N PHE A 326 2.53 -4.55 3.35
CA PHE A 326 3.67 -5.41 3.63
C PHE A 326 4.96 -4.63 3.58
N VAL A 327 5.91 -5.00 4.41
CA VAL A 327 7.26 -4.47 4.37
C VAL A 327 8.25 -5.62 4.46
N ARG A 328 9.18 -5.71 3.52
CA ARG A 328 10.28 -6.68 3.50
C ARG A 328 11.61 -5.95 3.30
N GLY A 329 12.68 -6.44 3.89
CA GLY A 329 14.03 -5.94 3.61
C GLY A 329 14.94 -5.97 4.83
N PRO A 330 16.14 -5.41 4.72
CA PRO A 330 17.12 -5.41 5.81
C PRO A 330 16.57 -4.69 7.05
N GLY A 331 16.69 -5.35 8.19
CA GLY A 331 16.19 -4.87 9.47
C GLY A 331 14.70 -5.07 9.73
N VAL A 332 13.94 -5.56 8.75
CA VAL A 332 12.51 -5.90 8.91
C VAL A 332 12.37 -7.30 9.48
N LYS A 333 11.53 -7.46 10.50
CA LYS A 333 11.21 -8.78 11.07
C LYS A 333 10.47 -9.62 10.04
N SER A 334 11.04 -10.77 9.68
CA SER A 334 10.45 -11.70 8.72
C SER A 334 9.38 -12.60 9.34
N GLY A 335 8.36 -12.97 8.55
CA GLY A 335 7.35 -13.96 8.90
C GLY A 335 6.41 -13.53 10.03
N VAL A 336 6.19 -12.24 10.24
CA VAL A 336 5.33 -11.75 11.32
C VAL A 336 4.11 -11.00 10.80
N THR A 337 2.99 -11.21 11.49
CA THR A 337 1.77 -10.42 11.31
C THR A 337 1.60 -9.45 12.48
N ARG A 338 1.22 -8.21 12.19
CA ARG A 338 1.04 -7.14 13.16
C ARG A 338 -0.33 -6.51 13.05
N THR A 339 -0.89 -6.14 14.20
CA THR A 339 -2.16 -5.42 14.34
C THR A 339 -1.94 -3.92 14.58
N ALA A 340 -0.71 -3.43 14.49
CA ALA A 340 -0.41 -2.02 14.63
C ALA A 340 -1.14 -1.23 13.53
N LEU A 341 -1.76 -0.12 13.92
CA LEU A 341 -2.42 0.80 12.99
C LEU A 341 -1.35 1.54 12.18
N VAL A 342 -1.13 1.16 10.95
CA VAL A 342 -0.25 1.84 10.00
C VAL A 342 -1.07 2.50 8.90
N ASN A 343 -0.58 3.61 8.39
CA ASN A 343 -1.30 4.44 7.43
C ASN A 343 -0.38 4.87 6.29
N HIS A 344 -0.92 5.24 5.16
CA HIS A 344 -0.18 5.76 4.01
C HIS A 344 0.75 6.91 4.37
N THR A 345 0.34 7.78 5.27
CA THR A 345 1.17 8.91 5.75
C THR A 345 2.49 8.45 6.40
N ASP A 346 2.60 7.18 6.79
CA ASP A 346 3.80 6.64 7.43
C ASP A 346 4.90 6.23 6.45
N LEU A 347 4.57 6.03 5.15
CA LEU A 347 5.54 5.56 4.16
C LEU A 347 6.65 6.57 3.92
N MET A 348 6.29 7.82 3.66
CA MET A 348 7.25 8.89 3.36
C MET A 348 8.25 9.08 4.51
N PRO A 349 7.84 9.33 5.79
CA PRO A 349 8.79 9.52 6.86
C PRO A 349 9.59 8.25 7.19
N THR A 350 9.04 7.05 6.92
CA THR A 350 9.79 5.79 7.07
C THR A 350 10.88 5.69 6.02
N THR A 351 10.57 6.01 4.77
CA THR A 351 11.52 6.00 3.66
C THR A 351 12.63 7.03 3.86
N CYS A 352 12.28 8.23 4.31
CA CYS A 352 13.26 9.25 4.69
C CYS A 352 14.18 8.76 5.82
N ALA A 353 13.63 8.09 6.84
CA ALA A 353 14.43 7.54 7.93
C ALA A 353 15.36 6.41 7.46
N ILE A 354 14.95 5.56 6.51
CA ILE A 354 15.81 4.57 5.86
C ILE A 354 16.99 5.23 5.15
N ALA A 355 16.78 6.40 4.54
CA ALA A 355 17.81 7.20 3.89
C ALA A 355 18.68 8.00 4.88
N GLY A 356 18.45 7.90 6.19
CA GLY A 356 19.19 8.61 7.23
C GLY A 356 18.68 10.03 7.53
N ILE A 357 17.54 10.42 6.94
CA ILE A 357 16.90 11.71 7.21
C ILE A 357 16.11 11.61 8.52
N ARG A 358 16.39 12.51 9.46
CA ARG A 358 15.72 12.51 10.76
C ARG A 358 14.26 12.89 10.64
N SER A 359 13.37 12.06 11.18
CA SER A 359 11.91 12.32 11.13
C SER A 359 11.51 13.63 11.84
N SER A 360 12.31 14.11 12.79
CA SER A 360 12.06 15.39 13.47
C SER A 360 12.28 16.62 12.58
N SER A 361 12.99 16.48 11.46
CA SER A 361 13.17 17.56 10.47
C SER A 361 12.06 17.60 9.42
N LEU A 362 11.12 16.65 9.47
CA LEU A 362 10.01 16.55 8.51
C LEU A 362 8.73 17.14 9.13
N ASP A 363 8.10 18.04 8.39
CA ASP A 363 6.76 18.56 8.73
C ASP A 363 5.70 17.65 8.11
N VAL A 364 5.39 16.54 8.81
CA VAL A 364 4.49 15.47 8.37
C VAL A 364 3.53 15.05 9.47
N ASP A 365 2.41 14.45 9.10
CA ASP A 365 1.45 13.86 10.05
C ASP A 365 1.83 12.42 10.40
N GLY A 366 2.41 11.70 9.44
CA GLY A 366 2.82 10.32 9.60
C GLY A 366 4.01 10.12 10.54
N ARG A 367 4.32 8.84 10.77
CA ARG A 367 5.37 8.39 11.69
C ARG A 367 6.32 7.42 11.00
N SER A 368 7.59 7.49 11.31
CA SER A 368 8.53 6.47 10.83
C SER A 368 8.34 5.15 11.57
N MET A 369 8.14 4.07 10.82
CA MET A 369 8.07 2.69 11.32
C MET A 369 9.46 2.08 11.58
N LEU A 370 10.54 2.74 11.11
CA LEU A 370 11.89 2.15 11.03
C LEU A 370 12.38 1.61 12.39
N THR A 371 12.18 2.33 13.48
CA THR A 371 12.60 1.91 14.83
C THR A 371 11.89 0.66 15.34
N ASN A 372 10.77 0.29 14.71
CA ASN A 372 9.97 -0.87 15.07
C ASN A 372 10.16 -2.07 14.14
N PHE A 373 10.90 -1.95 13.04
CA PHE A 373 11.03 -3.02 12.03
C PHE A 373 11.56 -4.32 12.62
N GLY A 374 12.68 -4.30 13.31
CA GLY A 374 13.30 -5.49 13.92
C GLY A 374 12.69 -5.93 15.26
N ARG A 375 11.83 -5.11 15.88
CA ARG A 375 11.28 -5.40 17.22
C ARG A 375 10.23 -6.49 17.17
N ARG A 376 10.11 -7.26 18.25
CA ARG A 376 9.03 -8.26 18.39
C ARG A 376 7.66 -7.57 18.46
N ASN A 377 7.55 -6.50 19.22
CA ASN A 377 6.34 -5.71 19.41
C ASN A 377 6.52 -4.32 18.84
N PHE A 378 5.47 -3.78 18.24
CA PHE A 378 5.42 -2.41 17.76
C PHE A 378 5.08 -1.50 18.96
N SER A 379 6.11 -1.01 19.66
CA SER A 379 5.96 -0.22 20.87
C SER A 379 6.06 1.28 20.58
N GLY A 380 5.46 2.11 21.46
CA GLY A 380 5.46 3.56 21.28
C GLY A 380 4.75 4.02 20.01
N TRP A 381 3.75 3.26 19.57
CA TRP A 381 3.00 3.51 18.35
C TRP A 381 1.62 4.09 18.65
N ARG A 382 0.96 4.63 17.63
CA ARG A 382 -0.39 5.19 17.76
C ARG A 382 -1.38 4.16 18.27
N LYS A 383 -2.33 4.62 19.08
CA LYS A 383 -3.46 3.83 19.60
C LYS A 383 -4.73 4.06 18.79
N ARG A 384 -4.76 5.16 18.02
CA ARG A 384 -5.90 5.53 17.16
C ARG A 384 -5.42 6.13 15.85
N MET A 385 -6.29 6.12 14.87
CA MET A 385 -6.04 6.60 13.52
C MET A 385 -7.36 7.12 12.92
N LEU A 386 -7.28 8.19 12.16
CA LEU A 386 -8.42 8.76 11.44
C LEU A 386 -8.25 8.54 9.95
N VAL A 387 -9.24 7.94 9.32
CA VAL A 387 -9.43 7.86 7.87
C VAL A 387 -10.55 8.82 7.48
N SER A 388 -10.40 9.54 6.40
CA SER A 388 -11.38 10.51 5.94
C SER A 388 -11.93 10.13 4.57
N GLY A 389 -13.11 10.61 4.21
CA GLY A 389 -13.66 10.49 2.86
C GLY A 389 -14.27 11.79 2.39
N SER A 390 -14.19 12.00 1.09
CA SER A 390 -14.71 13.19 0.43
C SER A 390 -16.18 13.09 0.05
N ASN A 391 -16.65 11.87 -0.16
CA ASN A 391 -17.93 11.56 -0.81
C ASN A 391 -18.02 12.07 -2.27
N ASP A 392 -16.87 12.20 -2.93
CA ASP A 392 -16.71 12.70 -4.30
C ASP A 392 -16.42 11.56 -5.29
N VAL A 393 -17.19 10.49 -5.21
CA VAL A 393 -17.12 9.42 -6.21
C VAL A 393 -18.12 9.78 -7.30
N GLY A 394 -17.63 10.19 -8.46
CA GLY A 394 -18.48 10.56 -9.60
C GLY A 394 -19.46 9.44 -10.00
N PRO A 395 -20.56 9.78 -10.68
CA PRO A 395 -21.59 8.82 -11.06
C PRO A 395 -21.06 7.66 -11.94
N GLU A 396 -19.95 7.87 -12.63
CA GLU A 396 -19.27 6.85 -13.45
C GLU A 396 -18.70 5.70 -12.62
N MET A 397 -18.26 6.00 -11.40
CA MET A 397 -17.69 5.02 -10.47
C MET A 397 -18.74 4.38 -9.56
N ASN A 398 -19.96 4.80 -9.63
CA ASN A 398 -21.08 4.31 -8.85
C ASN A 398 -22.34 4.17 -9.73
N PRO A 399 -22.34 3.27 -10.73
CA PRO A 399 -23.52 2.99 -11.56
C PRO A 399 -24.62 2.38 -10.68
N GLY A 400 -25.70 3.09 -10.48
CA GLY A 400 -26.73 2.84 -9.47
C GLY A 400 -26.61 3.79 -8.27
N GLY A 401 -25.74 4.70 -8.34
CA GLY A 401 -25.23 5.82 -7.65
C GLY A 401 -26.03 6.37 -6.50
N SER A 402 -25.89 5.82 -5.31
CA SER A 402 -26.15 6.61 -4.12
C SER A 402 -24.82 7.21 -3.68
N ASN A 403 -24.57 8.46 -4.08
CA ASN A 403 -23.69 9.29 -3.28
C ASN A 403 -24.25 9.28 -1.86
N ASP A 404 -23.41 9.05 -0.89
CA ASP A 404 -23.82 9.13 0.50
C ASP A 404 -24.41 10.54 0.74
N PRO A 405 -25.73 10.71 0.91
CA PRO A 405 -26.34 12.03 1.10
C PRO A 405 -25.94 12.65 2.43
N SER A 406 -25.14 11.96 3.22
CA SER A 406 -24.65 12.38 4.53
C SER A 406 -23.41 13.28 4.44
N GLY A 407 -22.89 13.56 3.24
CA GLY A 407 -21.71 14.37 3.02
C GLY A 407 -20.41 13.66 3.37
N ARG A 408 -19.39 14.40 3.74
CA ARG A 408 -18.08 13.86 4.15
C ARG A 408 -18.22 12.93 5.34
N TRP A 409 -17.27 12.01 5.47
CA TRP A 409 -17.25 11.07 6.58
C TRP A 409 -15.85 10.92 7.16
N TRP A 410 -15.80 10.43 8.40
CA TRP A 410 -14.57 10.14 9.14
C TRP A 410 -14.72 8.83 9.87
N LEU A 411 -13.74 7.95 9.68
CA LEU A 411 -13.61 6.67 10.36
C LEU A 411 -12.48 6.76 11.39
N LEU A 412 -12.82 6.76 12.66
CA LEU A 412 -11.87 6.64 13.76
C LEU A 412 -11.65 5.16 14.09
N ARG A 413 -10.43 4.69 13.92
CA ARG A 413 -9.97 3.39 14.42
C ARG A 413 -9.28 3.63 15.76
N GLU A 414 -9.78 3.02 16.83
CA GLU A 414 -9.21 3.12 18.16
C GLU A 414 -9.17 1.73 18.79
N GLY A 415 -7.98 1.14 18.93
CA GLY A 415 -7.83 -0.24 19.36
C GLY A 415 -8.66 -1.20 18.50
N ARG A 416 -9.69 -1.81 19.12
CA ARG A 416 -10.62 -2.73 18.43
C ARG A 416 -11.97 -2.09 18.11
N THR A 417 -12.03 -0.78 18.09
CA THR A 417 -13.24 0.00 17.78
C THR A 417 -13.08 0.69 16.43
N ALA A 418 -14.14 0.67 15.62
CA ALA A 418 -14.32 1.50 14.45
C ALA A 418 -15.54 2.39 14.68
N PHE A 419 -15.35 3.71 14.65
CA PHE A 419 -16.41 4.68 14.83
C PHE A 419 -16.49 5.57 13.60
N ILE A 420 -17.64 5.59 12.95
CA ILE A 420 -17.90 6.41 11.77
C ILE A 420 -18.75 7.61 12.19
N LEU A 421 -18.29 8.78 11.83
CA LEU A 421 -19.03 10.04 11.93
C LEU A 421 -19.21 10.61 10.54
N ARG A 422 -20.46 10.91 10.16
CA ARG A 422 -20.76 11.63 8.92
C ARG A 422 -21.06 13.10 9.17
N GLU A 423 -20.92 13.90 8.17
CA GLU A 423 -21.09 15.35 8.23
C GLU A 423 -22.47 15.77 8.73
N ASN A 424 -23.53 15.07 8.32
CA ASN A 424 -24.90 15.25 8.80
C ASN A 424 -25.14 14.77 10.24
N GLY A 425 -24.10 14.31 10.94
CA GLY A 425 -24.16 13.82 12.32
C GLY A 425 -24.55 12.35 12.48
N THR A 426 -24.79 11.61 11.40
CA THR A 426 -25.03 10.16 11.45
C THR A 426 -23.79 9.43 11.97
N LYS A 427 -24.01 8.44 12.83
CA LYS A 427 -22.94 7.71 13.53
C LYS A 427 -23.14 6.21 13.42
N GLU A 428 -22.02 5.48 13.26
CA GLU A 428 -21.96 4.03 13.37
C GLU A 428 -20.81 3.65 14.32
N LEU A 429 -20.96 2.51 15.02
CA LEU A 429 -19.95 2.03 15.97
C LEU A 429 -19.83 0.52 15.87
N TYR A 430 -18.61 0.02 15.60
CA TYR A 430 -18.34 -1.40 15.43
C TYR A 430 -17.24 -1.88 16.35
N ARG A 431 -17.33 -3.15 16.76
CA ARG A 431 -16.34 -3.83 17.59
C ARG A 431 -15.55 -4.81 16.73
N MET A 432 -14.49 -4.36 16.11
CA MET A 432 -13.71 -5.07 15.09
C MET A 432 -13.17 -6.45 15.50
N LYS A 433 -13.12 -6.76 16.79
CA LYS A 433 -12.73 -8.11 17.25
C LYS A 433 -13.81 -9.16 16.94
N TRP A 434 -15.09 -8.80 17.03
CA TRP A 434 -16.24 -9.69 16.89
C TRP A 434 -17.06 -9.40 15.64
N ASP A 435 -16.81 -8.27 15.02
CA ASP A 435 -17.49 -7.77 13.84
C ASP A 435 -16.48 -7.08 12.91
N PRO A 436 -15.51 -7.83 12.37
CA PRO A 436 -14.45 -7.27 11.51
C PRO A 436 -15.00 -6.73 10.19
N TYR A 437 -16.17 -7.18 9.77
CA TYR A 437 -16.83 -6.79 8.52
C TYR A 437 -17.88 -5.68 8.72
N GLN A 438 -17.96 -5.09 9.91
CA GLN A 438 -18.82 -3.94 10.21
C GLN A 438 -20.32 -4.19 9.89
N GLU A 439 -20.81 -5.42 10.14
CA GLU A 439 -22.19 -5.80 9.85
C GLU A 439 -23.19 -5.32 10.91
N ARG A 440 -22.75 -5.04 12.16
CA ARG A 440 -23.64 -4.78 13.30
C ARG A 440 -23.26 -3.54 14.08
N SER A 441 -23.74 -2.37 13.63
CA SER A 441 -23.51 -1.12 14.34
C SER A 441 -24.13 -1.10 15.73
N LYS A 442 -23.35 -0.74 16.74
CA LYS A 442 -23.75 -0.61 18.14
C LYS A 442 -24.02 0.84 18.55
N ALA A 443 -24.04 1.79 17.61
CA ALA A 443 -24.15 3.21 17.92
C ALA A 443 -25.44 3.56 18.70
N ARG A 444 -26.58 2.96 18.32
CA ARG A 444 -27.89 3.23 18.97
C ARG A 444 -27.96 2.81 20.43
N GLY A 445 -27.29 1.71 20.82
CA GLY A 445 -27.27 1.18 22.18
C GLY A 445 -26.04 1.56 22.99
N ALA A 446 -25.15 2.37 22.45
CA ALA A 446 -23.92 2.75 23.13
C ALA A 446 -24.18 3.82 24.20
N LYS A 447 -23.36 3.83 25.26
CA LYS A 447 -23.41 4.88 26.27
C LYS A 447 -23.18 6.24 25.63
N ARG A 448 -23.99 7.24 25.96
CA ARG A 448 -23.91 8.60 25.43
C ARG A 448 -22.50 9.22 25.56
N ALA A 449 -21.90 9.11 26.75
CA ALA A 449 -20.56 9.60 27.03
C ALA A 449 -19.50 8.98 26.11
N LEU A 450 -19.63 7.70 25.70
CA LEU A 450 -18.71 7.07 24.72
C LEU A 450 -18.86 7.70 23.34
N ILE A 451 -20.10 7.89 22.88
CA ILE A 451 -20.37 8.49 21.57
C ILE A 451 -19.89 9.94 21.52
N GLU A 452 -20.09 10.71 22.58
CA GLU A 452 -19.61 12.10 22.71
C GLU A 452 -18.07 12.11 22.66
N ARG A 453 -17.39 11.32 23.48
CA ARG A 453 -15.92 11.21 23.47
C ARG A 453 -15.35 10.86 22.09
N LEU A 454 -15.91 9.86 21.42
CA LEU A 454 -15.46 9.47 20.09
C LEU A 454 -15.70 10.58 19.04
N THR A 455 -16.85 11.26 19.15
CA THR A 455 -17.17 12.39 18.28
C THR A 455 -16.18 13.54 18.45
N ASP A 456 -15.87 13.89 19.70
CA ASP A 456 -14.91 14.97 20.00
C ASP A 456 -13.49 14.59 19.60
N THR A 457 -13.11 13.31 19.74
CA THR A 457 -11.83 12.80 19.23
C THR A 457 -11.74 12.98 17.70
N VAL A 458 -12.78 12.61 16.95
CA VAL A 458 -12.82 12.83 15.48
C VAL A 458 -12.65 14.31 15.15
N LYS A 459 -13.40 15.20 15.81
CA LYS A 459 -13.32 16.65 15.58
C LYS A 459 -11.91 17.18 15.86
N ALA A 460 -11.31 16.79 16.99
CA ALA A 460 -9.96 17.21 17.37
C ALA A 460 -8.90 16.71 16.35
N MET A 461 -8.98 15.47 15.91
CA MET A 461 -8.05 14.89 14.92
C MET A 461 -8.20 15.52 13.54
N ARG A 462 -9.42 15.90 13.13
CA ARG A 462 -9.66 16.64 11.87
C ARG A 462 -8.97 18.00 11.84
N ALA A 463 -9.01 18.70 12.96
CA ALA A 463 -8.46 20.06 13.09
C ALA A 463 -6.94 20.05 13.31
N ALA A 464 -6.33 18.91 13.58
CA ALA A 464 -4.93 18.78 13.94
C ALA A 464 -4.06 18.28 12.79
N GLY A 465 -2.86 18.87 12.66
CA GLY A 465 -1.78 18.40 11.80
C GLY A 465 -0.48 18.23 12.57
N GLY A 466 0.51 17.59 11.95
CA GLY A 466 1.87 17.44 12.46
C GLY A 466 1.95 16.82 13.85
N GLN A 467 2.73 17.45 14.74
CA GLN A 467 2.94 16.95 16.11
C GLN A 467 1.66 16.89 16.92
N THR A 468 0.73 17.83 16.75
CA THR A 468 -0.54 17.84 17.48
C THR A 468 -1.37 16.60 17.11
N ARG A 469 -1.47 16.26 15.84
CA ARG A 469 -2.14 15.05 15.38
C ARG A 469 -1.49 13.81 15.99
N ARG A 470 -0.16 13.71 15.95
CA ARG A 470 0.57 12.56 16.52
C ARG A 470 0.32 12.39 18.03
N ARG A 471 0.25 13.50 18.80
CA ARG A 471 -0.12 13.43 20.23
C ARG A 471 -1.54 12.92 20.45
N LEU A 472 -2.51 13.37 19.65
CA LEU A 472 -3.88 12.88 19.70
C LEU A 472 -3.97 11.39 19.37
N GLU A 473 -3.15 10.88 18.44
CA GLU A 473 -3.09 9.47 18.08
C GLU A 473 -2.51 8.58 19.21
N GLU A 474 -1.66 9.11 20.07
CA GLU A 474 -1.05 8.39 21.21
C GLU A 474 -1.91 8.42 22.47
N ALA A 475 -2.77 9.39 22.61
CA ALA A 475 -3.59 9.58 23.80
C ALA A 475 -4.40 8.32 24.13
N PRO A 476 -4.62 8.02 25.43
CA PRO A 476 -5.37 6.83 25.87
C PRO A 476 -6.83 6.88 25.49
#